data_8e7a4476cbb2b5895daaf24694ecfd1c
#
_entry.id   8e7a4476cbb2b5895daaf24694ecfd1c
#
_cell.length_a   1.000
_cell.length_b   1.000
_cell.length_c   1.000
_cell.angle_alpha   90.00
_cell.angle_beta   90.00
_cell.angle_gamma   90.00
#
_symmetry.space_group_name_H-M   'P 1'
#
loop_
_entity.id
_entity.type
_entity.pdbx_description
1 polymer ?
#
loop_
_entity_poly.entity_id
_entity_poly.type
_entity_poly.pdbx_seq_one_letter_code
_entity_poly.pdbx_strand_id
1 'polypeptide(L)'
;GETGHCVHNMMHAPGANDLLYQQNHHGVWRSANGGRSWDDITAGLPSTFGFPIRVHPRDPDTIWTIPLNGDSVGRFPPDAAAAVWRSRDGGESWQDMREGLPQEGCFFTVLRQAMAGDTRDPAGIYFGTNSGSVFASLDEGDSWREIARHLPTVLAVEVIDRR
;
A
#
# COMPACT_ATOMS: atom_id res chain seq x y z
N GLY A 1 -25.39 -6.03 -11.51
CA GLY A 1 -24.18 -5.80 -10.77
C GLY A 1 -23.01 -5.72 -11.72
N GLU A 2 -22.14 -4.75 -11.55
CA GLU A 2 -20.92 -4.65 -12.33
C GLU A 2 -20.05 -5.87 -12.02
N THR A 3 -19.87 -6.73 -13.00
CA THR A 3 -18.92 -7.83 -12.93
C THR A 3 -17.54 -7.31 -13.27
N GLY A 4 -16.51 -7.65 -12.46
CA GLY A 4 -15.15 -7.48 -12.91
C GLY A 4 -14.35 -6.37 -12.25
N HIS A 5 -14.53 -6.16 -10.95
CA HIS A 5 -13.52 -5.42 -10.18
C HIS A 5 -12.21 -6.21 -10.23
N CYS A 6 -11.21 -5.66 -10.95
CA CYS A 6 -9.88 -6.26 -11.03
C CYS A 6 -9.19 -6.09 -9.67
N VAL A 7 -9.15 -7.13 -8.86
CA VAL A 7 -8.41 -7.14 -7.59
C VAL A 7 -6.93 -7.10 -7.88
N HIS A 8 -6.24 -6.08 -7.37
CA HIS A 8 -4.81 -5.90 -7.54
C HIS A 8 -4.01 -6.60 -6.45
N ASN A 9 -4.44 -6.45 -5.21
CA ASN A 9 -3.85 -7.11 -4.06
C ASN A 9 -4.91 -7.32 -2.98
N MET A 10 -4.79 -8.39 -2.22
CA MET A 10 -5.66 -8.71 -1.10
C MET A 10 -4.83 -9.28 0.05
N MET A 11 -5.08 -8.81 1.25
CA MET A 11 -4.40 -9.22 2.47
C MET A 11 -5.39 -9.70 3.51
N HIS A 12 -5.02 -10.77 4.18
CA HIS A 12 -5.68 -11.23 5.39
C HIS A 12 -5.04 -10.53 6.61
N ALA A 13 -5.86 -10.01 7.50
CA ALA A 13 -5.37 -9.34 8.71
C ALA A 13 -4.88 -10.40 9.73
N PRO A 14 -3.64 -10.31 10.22
CA PRO A 14 -3.10 -11.25 11.19
C PRO A 14 -3.95 -11.29 12.47
N GLY A 15 -4.26 -12.51 12.95
CA GLY A 15 -5.02 -12.70 14.18
C GLY A 15 -6.54 -12.46 14.07
N ALA A 16 -7.05 -12.04 12.91
CA ALA A 16 -8.46 -11.76 12.66
C ALA A 16 -8.97 -12.56 11.46
N ASN A 17 -9.40 -13.80 11.69
CA ASN A 17 -9.64 -14.83 10.67
C ASN A 17 -10.60 -14.43 9.53
N ASP A 18 -11.56 -13.53 9.76
CA ASP A 18 -12.54 -13.11 8.77
C ASP A 18 -12.27 -11.70 8.23
N LEU A 19 -11.19 -11.03 8.69
CA LEU A 19 -10.88 -9.67 8.27
C LEU A 19 -9.93 -9.67 7.08
N LEU A 20 -10.40 -9.11 5.97
CA LEU A 20 -9.67 -8.98 4.72
C LEU A 20 -9.67 -7.54 4.25
N TYR A 21 -8.59 -7.14 3.62
CA TYR A 21 -8.46 -5.87 2.91
C TYR A 21 -8.04 -6.12 1.47
N GLN A 22 -8.59 -5.34 0.54
CA GLN A 22 -8.16 -5.41 -0.86
C GLN A 22 -8.06 -4.02 -1.49
N GLN A 23 -7.13 -3.89 -2.42
CA GLN A 23 -7.06 -2.80 -3.39
C GLN A 23 -7.51 -3.32 -4.75
N ASN A 24 -8.40 -2.60 -5.41
CA ASN A 24 -8.82 -2.87 -6.78
C ASN A 24 -8.78 -1.60 -7.65
N HIS A 25 -9.32 -1.64 -8.88
CA HIS A 25 -9.37 -0.48 -9.77
C HIS A 25 -10.20 0.70 -9.23
N HIS A 26 -11.15 0.44 -8.34
CA HIS A 26 -12.18 1.40 -7.93
C HIS A 26 -12.06 1.83 -6.47
N GLY A 27 -11.07 1.31 -5.72
CA GLY A 27 -10.87 1.71 -4.34
C GLY A 27 -10.18 0.66 -3.47
N VAL A 28 -10.18 0.97 -2.19
CA VAL A 28 -9.77 0.09 -1.10
C VAL A 28 -11.01 -0.43 -0.40
N TRP A 29 -11.04 -1.72 -0.12
CA TRP A 29 -12.21 -2.40 0.40
C TRP A 29 -11.86 -3.25 1.60
N ARG A 30 -12.78 -3.32 2.56
CA ARG A 30 -12.68 -4.12 3.79
C ARG A 30 -13.80 -5.14 3.86
N SER A 31 -13.47 -6.37 4.23
CA SER A 31 -14.46 -7.40 4.58
C SER A 31 -14.22 -7.87 6.01
N ALA A 32 -15.25 -7.87 6.83
CA ALA A 32 -15.21 -8.39 8.20
C ALA A 32 -15.82 -9.80 8.33
N ASN A 33 -16.09 -10.47 7.20
CA ASN A 33 -16.80 -11.75 7.18
C ASN A 33 -16.24 -12.77 6.18
N GLY A 34 -14.93 -12.74 5.98
CA GLY A 34 -14.22 -13.69 5.11
C GLY A 34 -14.54 -13.50 3.62
N GLY A 35 -14.79 -12.25 3.18
CA GLY A 35 -15.03 -11.90 1.79
C GLY A 35 -16.47 -12.08 1.31
N ARG A 36 -17.43 -12.36 2.21
CA ARG A 36 -18.84 -12.52 1.83
C ARG A 36 -19.52 -11.19 1.51
N SER A 37 -19.07 -10.10 2.14
CA SER A 37 -19.44 -8.72 1.79
C SER A 37 -18.22 -7.82 1.96
N TRP A 38 -18.27 -6.65 1.30
CA TRP A 38 -17.19 -5.70 1.25
C TRP A 38 -17.72 -4.29 1.44
N ASP A 39 -17.07 -3.54 2.32
CA ASP A 39 -17.32 -2.14 2.58
C ASP A 39 -16.25 -1.29 1.88
N ASP A 40 -16.67 -0.23 1.21
CA ASP A 40 -15.77 0.73 0.58
C ASP A 40 -15.14 1.63 1.66
N ILE A 41 -13.82 1.58 1.78
CA ILE A 41 -13.03 2.39 2.73
C ILE A 41 -12.09 3.37 2.02
N THR A 42 -12.42 3.74 0.78
CA THR A 42 -11.59 4.63 -0.06
C THR A 42 -11.68 6.10 0.36
N ALA A 43 -12.73 6.49 1.08
CA ALA A 43 -12.95 7.88 1.45
C ALA A 43 -11.73 8.49 2.19
N GLY A 44 -11.26 9.64 1.72
CA GLY A 44 -10.06 10.32 2.26
C GLY A 44 -8.77 10.02 1.50
N LEU A 45 -8.73 9.03 0.62
CA LEU A 45 -7.61 8.82 -0.30
C LEU A 45 -7.67 9.76 -1.51
N PRO A 46 -6.52 10.17 -2.08
CA PRO A 46 -6.48 11.12 -3.20
C PRO A 46 -6.92 10.52 -4.53
N SER A 47 -6.97 9.21 -4.62
CA SER A 47 -7.49 8.47 -5.79
C SER A 47 -8.00 7.09 -5.38
N THR A 48 -8.84 6.51 -6.22
CA THR A 48 -9.38 5.16 -6.02
C THR A 48 -8.41 4.07 -6.52
N PHE A 49 -7.52 4.42 -7.43
CA PHE A 49 -6.63 3.48 -8.08
C PHE A 49 -5.33 3.29 -7.30
N GLY A 50 -4.89 2.05 -7.18
CA GLY A 50 -3.61 1.68 -6.59
C GLY A 50 -3.35 0.20 -6.78
N PHE A 51 -2.18 -0.29 -6.41
CA PHE A 51 -1.85 -1.72 -6.52
C PHE A 51 -1.61 -2.39 -5.18
N PRO A 52 -0.66 -1.91 -4.31
CA PRO A 52 -0.33 -2.62 -3.09
C PRO A 52 -1.30 -2.29 -1.97
N ILE A 53 -1.47 -3.24 -1.08
CA ILE A 53 -2.02 -3.04 0.25
C ILE A 53 -1.23 -3.90 1.24
N ARG A 54 -1.01 -3.41 2.45
CA ARG A 54 -0.40 -4.15 3.55
C ARG A 54 -1.18 -3.94 4.82
N VAL A 55 -1.19 -4.98 5.67
CA VAL A 55 -1.78 -4.95 7.01
C VAL A 55 -0.66 -5.11 8.02
N HIS A 56 -0.76 -4.41 9.12
CA HIS A 56 0.19 -4.46 10.22
C HIS A 56 0.24 -5.87 10.85
N PRO A 57 1.42 -6.38 11.22
CA PRO A 57 1.59 -7.75 11.69
C PRO A 57 0.92 -8.08 13.03
N ARG A 58 0.56 -7.06 13.83
CA ARG A 58 -0.02 -7.20 15.17
C ARG A 58 -1.29 -6.38 15.39
N ASP A 59 -1.58 -5.41 14.52
CA ASP A 59 -2.75 -4.55 14.61
C ASP A 59 -3.59 -4.70 13.33
N PRO A 60 -4.72 -5.42 13.40
CA PRO A 60 -5.52 -5.71 12.20
C PRO A 60 -6.19 -4.48 11.59
N ASP A 61 -6.30 -3.37 12.32
CA ASP A 61 -6.91 -2.13 11.83
C ASP A 61 -5.87 -1.12 11.26
N THR A 62 -4.57 -1.40 11.42
CA THR A 62 -3.52 -0.60 10.78
C THR A 62 -3.16 -1.17 9.41
N ILE A 63 -3.33 -0.34 8.36
CA ILE A 63 -3.12 -0.71 6.97
C ILE A 63 -2.40 0.39 6.20
N TRP A 64 -1.69 -0.01 5.13
CA TRP A 64 -0.98 0.90 4.21
C TRP A 64 -1.35 0.60 2.77
N THR A 65 -1.48 1.66 1.97
CA THR A 65 -1.65 1.60 0.51
C THR A 65 -0.89 2.73 -0.18
N ILE A 66 -0.72 2.63 -1.48
CA ILE A 66 -0.08 3.66 -2.31
C ILE A 66 -1.03 3.99 -3.47
N PRO A 67 -1.88 5.01 -3.30
CA PRO A 67 -2.75 5.49 -4.37
C PRO A 67 -1.95 6.05 -5.54
N LEU A 68 -2.44 5.78 -6.73
CA LEU A 68 -1.88 6.23 -8.00
C LEU A 68 -2.97 6.89 -8.85
N ASN A 69 -2.60 7.72 -9.79
CA ASN A 69 -3.51 8.14 -10.85
C ASN A 69 -3.97 6.92 -11.64
N GLY A 70 -5.21 6.95 -12.14
CA GLY A 70 -5.76 5.85 -12.93
C GLY A 70 -5.09 5.69 -14.30
N ASP A 71 -5.47 4.64 -15.00
CA ASP A 71 -4.91 4.25 -16.29
C ASP A 71 -4.88 5.37 -17.35
N SER A 72 -5.92 6.19 -17.37
CA SER A 72 -6.03 7.32 -18.30
C SER A 72 -5.03 8.47 -18.01
N VAL A 73 -4.41 8.50 -16.83
CA VAL A 73 -3.50 9.56 -16.39
C VAL A 73 -2.06 9.08 -16.25
N GLY A 74 -1.80 7.76 -16.33
CA GLY A 74 -0.46 7.20 -16.44
C GLY A 74 0.08 6.48 -15.21
N ARG A 75 -0.73 6.12 -14.22
CA ARG A 75 -0.38 5.28 -13.05
C ARG A 75 0.82 5.74 -12.25
N PHE A 76 0.92 7.00 -11.95
CA PHE A 76 1.94 7.56 -11.06
C PHE A 76 1.29 8.22 -9.84
N PRO A 77 2.03 8.54 -8.76
CA PRO A 77 1.47 9.20 -7.59
C PRO A 77 0.74 10.51 -7.93
N PRO A 78 -0.41 10.80 -7.33
CA PRO A 78 -1.10 12.07 -7.50
C PRO A 78 -0.14 13.26 -7.31
N ASP A 79 -0.30 14.29 -8.12
CA ASP A 79 0.56 15.49 -8.16
C ASP A 79 2.06 15.20 -8.46
N ALA A 80 2.38 14.00 -8.94
CA ALA A 80 3.74 13.51 -9.10
C ALA A 80 4.57 13.64 -7.80
N ALA A 81 3.93 13.48 -6.64
CA ALA A 81 4.51 13.55 -5.30
C ALA A 81 4.27 12.22 -4.55
N ALA A 82 5.34 11.57 -4.13
CA ALA A 82 5.25 10.26 -3.50
C ALA A 82 4.61 10.35 -2.11
N ALA A 83 3.68 9.43 -1.82
CA ALA A 83 3.10 9.22 -0.51
C ALA A 83 2.72 7.75 -0.31
N VAL A 84 2.95 7.26 0.90
CA VAL A 84 2.28 6.07 1.41
C VAL A 84 1.12 6.55 2.28
N TRP A 85 -0.03 5.95 2.15
CA TRP A 85 -1.19 6.30 2.95
C TRP A 85 -1.42 5.23 4.01
N ARG A 86 -1.56 5.67 5.26
CA ARG A 86 -1.79 4.79 6.42
C ARG A 86 -3.14 5.08 7.05
N SER A 87 -3.88 4.04 7.37
CA SER A 87 -5.01 4.07 8.31
C SER A 87 -4.63 3.32 9.58
N ARG A 88 -5.14 3.75 10.73
CA ARG A 88 -5.03 3.06 12.03
C ARG A 88 -6.39 2.68 12.62
N ASP A 89 -7.45 2.80 11.83
CA ASP A 89 -8.85 2.61 12.23
C ASP A 89 -9.64 1.75 11.23
N GLY A 90 -8.94 0.87 10.52
CA GLY A 90 -9.56 -0.05 9.57
C GLY A 90 -10.06 0.61 8.30
N GLY A 91 -9.53 1.80 7.97
CA GLY A 91 -9.87 2.57 6.77
C GLY A 91 -10.93 3.65 6.97
N GLU A 92 -11.33 3.95 8.22
CA GLU A 92 -12.25 5.05 8.49
C GLU A 92 -11.60 6.42 8.24
N SER A 93 -10.28 6.52 8.49
CA SER A 93 -9.49 7.69 8.14
C SER A 93 -8.12 7.31 7.58
N TRP A 94 -7.54 8.24 6.78
CA TRP A 94 -6.26 8.04 6.11
C TRP A 94 -5.33 9.22 6.34
N GLN A 95 -4.06 8.93 6.56
CA GLN A 95 -2.98 9.90 6.69
C GLN A 95 -1.91 9.65 5.64
N ASP A 96 -1.46 10.70 4.96
CA ASP A 96 -0.35 10.64 4.01
C ASP A 96 1.00 10.70 4.75
N MET A 97 1.84 9.73 4.47
CA MET A 97 3.16 9.57 5.05
C MET A 97 4.20 9.92 3.99
N ARG A 98 4.77 11.14 4.08
CA ARG A 98 5.63 11.71 3.04
C ARG A 98 7.07 11.97 3.45
N GLU A 99 7.35 12.00 4.75
CA GLU A 99 8.67 12.38 5.28
C GLU A 99 9.78 11.49 4.68
N GLY A 100 10.74 12.09 3.99
CA GLY A 100 11.84 11.39 3.31
C GLY A 100 11.50 10.80 1.93
N LEU A 101 10.24 10.88 1.47
CA LEU A 101 9.88 10.53 0.10
C LEU A 101 10.06 11.72 -0.85
N PRO A 102 10.41 11.48 -2.13
CA PRO A 102 10.51 12.55 -3.12
C PRO A 102 9.13 13.17 -3.39
N GLN A 103 9.08 14.50 -3.43
CA GLN A 103 7.84 15.25 -3.57
C GLN A 103 7.68 15.93 -4.93
N GLU A 104 8.58 15.68 -5.88
CA GLU A 104 8.53 16.20 -7.23
C GLU A 104 8.98 15.17 -8.24
N GLY A 105 8.40 15.18 -9.43
CA GLY A 105 8.82 14.32 -10.54
C GLY A 105 8.62 12.82 -10.32
N CYS A 106 7.71 12.41 -9.46
CA CYS A 106 7.48 11.01 -9.11
C CYS A 106 6.58 10.32 -10.17
N PHE A 107 7.14 10.08 -11.36
CA PHE A 107 6.45 9.37 -12.44
C PHE A 107 6.73 7.86 -12.40
N PHE A 108 6.55 7.25 -11.26
CA PHE A 108 6.75 5.82 -11.06
C PHE A 108 5.48 5.11 -10.58
N THR A 109 5.43 3.82 -10.79
CA THR A 109 4.39 2.92 -10.29
C THR A 109 4.99 2.00 -9.22
N VAL A 110 4.23 1.75 -8.15
CA VAL A 110 4.49 0.65 -7.21
C VAL A 110 3.54 -0.50 -7.55
N LEU A 111 4.10 -1.65 -7.91
CA LEU A 111 3.34 -2.81 -8.39
C LEU A 111 2.74 -3.62 -7.23
N ARG A 112 1.88 -4.59 -7.56
CA ARG A 112 1.07 -5.39 -6.61
C ARG A 112 1.87 -6.03 -5.48
N GLN A 113 2.97 -6.69 -5.81
CA GLN A 113 3.87 -7.39 -4.88
C GLN A 113 5.09 -6.55 -4.48
N ALA A 114 5.21 -5.32 -4.99
CA ALA A 114 6.34 -4.46 -4.73
C ALA A 114 6.23 -3.69 -3.40
N MET A 115 5.43 -4.16 -2.46
CA MET A 115 5.35 -3.64 -1.10
C MET A 115 5.36 -4.80 -0.10
N ALA A 116 6.16 -4.69 0.96
CA ALA A 116 6.29 -5.67 2.03
C ALA A 116 6.27 -5.00 3.41
N GLY A 117 5.95 -5.78 4.43
CA GLY A 117 6.10 -5.40 5.83
C GLY A 117 6.86 -6.48 6.60
N ASP A 118 7.55 -6.11 7.66
CA ASP A 118 8.21 -7.04 8.58
C ASP A 118 7.41 -7.19 9.89
N THR A 119 7.94 -8.00 10.81
CA THR A 119 7.30 -8.31 12.09
C THR A 119 7.94 -7.58 13.28
N ARG A 120 8.84 -6.62 13.02
CA ARG A 120 9.51 -5.83 14.06
C ARG A 120 8.54 -4.95 14.83
N ASP A 121 9.04 -4.36 15.92
CA ASP A 121 8.35 -3.37 16.72
C ASP A 121 9.25 -2.14 16.89
N PRO A 122 8.92 -0.99 16.27
CA PRO A 122 7.84 -0.76 15.29
C PRO A 122 8.02 -1.55 14.00
N ALA A 123 6.90 -1.81 13.30
CA ALA A 123 6.90 -2.58 12.06
C ALA A 123 7.58 -1.84 10.91
N GLY A 124 8.50 -2.50 10.23
CA GLY A 124 9.11 -1.98 9.01
C GLY A 124 8.19 -2.16 7.80
N ILE A 125 8.15 -1.13 6.94
CA ILE A 125 7.44 -1.15 5.67
C ILE A 125 8.41 -0.83 4.55
N TYR A 126 8.31 -1.55 3.45
CA TYR A 126 9.23 -1.47 2.31
C TYR A 126 8.44 -1.43 1.01
N PHE A 127 8.86 -0.60 0.06
CA PHE A 127 8.30 -0.68 -1.29
C PHE A 127 9.34 -0.41 -2.37
N GLY A 128 9.13 -1.01 -3.53
CA GLY A 128 9.93 -0.82 -4.72
C GLY A 128 9.14 -0.21 -5.87
N THR A 129 9.83 0.52 -6.74
CA THR A 129 9.22 1.22 -7.87
C THR A 129 9.59 0.56 -9.19
N ASN A 130 8.76 0.77 -10.21
CA ASN A 130 9.09 0.34 -11.58
C ASN A 130 10.27 1.11 -12.19
N SER A 131 10.65 2.25 -11.59
CA SER A 131 11.84 3.03 -11.96
C SER A 131 13.13 2.57 -11.27
N GLY A 132 13.08 1.54 -10.42
CA GLY A 132 14.25 0.90 -9.85
C GLY A 132 14.75 1.47 -8.52
N SER A 133 13.91 2.19 -7.79
CA SER A 133 14.19 2.61 -6.41
C SER A 133 13.49 1.70 -5.41
N VAL A 134 14.10 1.50 -4.24
CA VAL A 134 13.50 0.82 -3.09
C VAL A 134 13.56 1.75 -1.88
N PHE A 135 12.42 1.92 -1.23
CA PHE A 135 12.26 2.72 -0.02
C PHE A 135 11.95 1.84 1.18
N ALA A 136 12.43 2.24 2.35
CA ALA A 136 12.18 1.60 3.63
C ALA A 136 11.76 2.63 4.67
N SER A 137 10.80 2.25 5.49
CA SER A 137 10.46 2.87 6.76
C SER A 137 10.66 1.85 7.86
N LEU A 138 11.25 2.25 8.98
CA LEU A 138 11.43 1.40 10.17
C LEU A 138 10.59 1.89 11.36
N ASP A 139 9.64 2.77 11.10
CA ASP A 139 8.79 3.48 12.06
C ASP A 139 7.33 3.53 11.57
N GLU A 140 6.86 2.43 10.97
CA GLU A 140 5.46 2.27 10.50
C GLU A 140 5.02 3.31 9.46
N GLY A 141 5.97 3.89 8.73
CA GLY A 141 5.71 4.86 7.67
C GLY A 141 5.90 6.32 8.10
N ASP A 142 6.25 6.60 9.35
CA ASP A 142 6.44 7.97 9.82
C ASP A 142 7.59 8.67 9.07
N SER A 143 8.66 7.93 8.74
CA SER A 143 9.75 8.43 7.89
C SER A 143 10.22 7.36 6.91
N TRP A 144 10.76 7.81 5.77
CA TRP A 144 11.21 6.95 4.68
C TRP A 144 12.65 7.25 4.29
N ARG A 145 13.34 6.22 3.83
CA ARG A 145 14.69 6.32 3.27
C ARG A 145 14.78 5.50 1.99
N GLU A 146 15.36 6.07 0.94
CA GLU A 146 15.75 5.29 -0.24
C GLU A 146 16.96 4.43 0.11
N ILE A 147 16.80 3.11 0.04
CA ILE A 147 17.85 2.13 0.41
C ILE A 147 18.52 1.49 -0.80
N ALA A 148 17.90 1.59 -1.98
CA ALA A 148 18.50 1.16 -3.25
C ALA A 148 17.94 2.00 -4.39
N ARG A 149 18.74 2.18 -5.44
CA ARG A 149 18.38 2.90 -6.68
C ARG A 149 19.08 2.30 -7.89
N HIS A 150 18.62 2.69 -9.06
CA HIS A 150 19.16 2.22 -10.35
C HIS A 150 19.05 0.70 -10.56
N LEU A 151 18.10 0.06 -9.88
CA LEU A 151 17.75 -1.32 -10.14
C LEU A 151 16.89 -1.40 -11.43
N PRO A 152 16.77 -2.57 -12.04
CA PRO A 152 15.67 -2.83 -12.98
C PRO A 152 14.31 -2.60 -12.29
N THR A 153 13.22 -2.60 -13.07
CA THR A 153 11.86 -2.56 -12.53
C THR A 153 11.72 -3.52 -11.34
N VAL A 154 11.37 -2.98 -10.17
CA VAL A 154 11.11 -3.79 -8.97
C VAL A 154 9.71 -4.38 -9.08
N LEU A 155 9.62 -5.69 -9.29
CA LEU A 155 8.36 -6.40 -9.44
C LEU A 155 7.78 -6.88 -8.11
N ALA A 156 8.66 -7.22 -7.16
CA ALA A 156 8.30 -7.70 -5.84
C ALA A 156 9.33 -7.28 -4.79
N VAL A 157 8.87 -7.11 -3.56
CA VAL A 157 9.69 -6.91 -2.36
C VAL A 157 9.28 -7.95 -1.34
N GLU A 158 10.26 -8.67 -0.80
CA GLU A 158 10.05 -9.67 0.25
C GLU A 158 10.97 -9.42 1.43
N VAL A 159 10.47 -9.65 2.63
CA VAL A 159 11.26 -9.60 3.86
C VAL A 159 11.61 -11.01 4.29
N ILE A 160 12.87 -11.25 4.57
CA ILE A 160 13.34 -12.52 5.11
C ILE A 160 13.71 -12.29 6.58
N ASP A 161 12.90 -12.84 7.47
CA ASP A 161 13.23 -12.88 8.90
C ASP A 161 14.33 -13.94 9.11
N ARG A 162 15.52 -13.47 9.42
CA ARG A 162 16.58 -14.39 9.88
C ARG A 162 16.27 -14.77 11.34
N ARG A 163 15.89 -16.03 11.52
CA ARG A 163 15.77 -16.65 12.85
C ARG A 163 17.16 -16.87 13.48
#